data_1140cd90ae0cc2778760bccb3d7869eb
#
_entry.id   1140cd90ae0cc2778760bccb3d7869eb
#
_cell.length_a   1.000
_cell.length_b   1.000
_cell.length_c   1.000
_cell.angle_alpha   90.00
_cell.angle_beta   90.00
_cell.angle_gamma   90.00
#
_symmetry.space_group_name_H-M   'P 1'
#
loop_
_entity.id
_entity.type
_entity.pdbx_description
1 polymer ?
#
loop_
_entity_poly.entity_id
_entity_poly.type
_entity_poly.pdbx_seq_one_letter_code
_entity_poly.pdbx_strand_id
1 'polypeptide(L)' 'MATGTVKFFNESKGFGFITPANGGKEVFVHVTGLIDKIRESDEVSYEVEEGKKGPSAVNVKIA' A
#
# COMPACT_ATOMS: atom_id res chain seq x y z
N MET A 1 1.94 4.57 -12.26
CA MET A 1 1.45 3.72 -11.18
C MET A 1 2.49 2.70 -10.79
N ALA A 2 2.61 2.42 -9.52
CA ALA A 2 3.53 1.43 -9.03
C ALA A 2 2.79 0.14 -8.71
N THR A 3 3.52 -0.95 -8.62
CA THR A 3 2.96 -2.24 -8.20
C THR A 3 3.80 -2.79 -7.05
N GLY A 4 3.19 -3.62 -6.24
CA GLY A 4 3.88 -4.26 -5.14
C GLY A 4 3.02 -5.33 -4.51
N THR A 5 3.54 -5.89 -3.41
CA THR A 5 2.85 -6.93 -2.66
C THR A 5 2.59 -6.41 -1.25
N VAL A 6 1.40 -6.62 -0.75
CA VAL A 6 1.06 -6.23 0.63
C VAL A 6 1.87 -7.08 1.60
N LYS A 7 2.70 -6.43 2.39
CA LYS A 7 3.50 -7.11 3.41
C LYS A 7 2.62 -7.52 4.58
N PHE A 8 1.81 -6.59 5.05
CA PHE A 8 0.76 -6.87 6.01
C PHE A 8 -0.24 -5.73 5.99
N PHE A 9 -1.43 -6.00 6.49
CA PHE A 9 -2.45 -4.97 6.63
C PHE A 9 -3.25 -5.24 7.88
N ASN A 10 -3.37 -4.24 8.75
CA ASN A 10 -4.10 -4.34 10.00
C ASN A 10 -5.42 -3.58 9.86
N GLU A 11 -6.49 -4.31 9.64
CA GLU A 11 -7.83 -3.71 9.47
C GLU A 11 -8.31 -2.99 10.72
N SER A 12 -7.95 -3.50 11.89
CA SER A 12 -8.36 -2.89 13.16
C SER A 12 -7.77 -1.51 13.33
N LYS A 13 -6.53 -1.32 12.93
CA LYS A 13 -5.85 -0.02 13.02
C LYS A 13 -5.98 0.79 11.74
N GLY A 14 -6.37 0.16 10.64
CA GLY A 14 -6.59 0.83 9.37
C GLY A 14 -5.33 1.20 8.62
N PHE A 15 -4.25 0.43 8.74
CA PHE A 15 -3.03 0.69 8.01
C PHE A 15 -2.26 -0.58 7.73
N GLY A 16 -1.32 -0.47 6.80
CA GLY A 16 -0.43 -1.58 6.47
C GLY A 16 0.77 -1.09 5.70
N PHE A 17 1.53 -2.02 5.16
CA PHE A 17 2.70 -1.72 4.34
C PHE A 17 2.71 -2.55 3.08
N ILE A 18 3.21 -1.95 2.02
CA ILE A 18 3.37 -2.58 0.72
C ILE A 18 4.85 -2.67 0.40
N THR A 19 5.31 -3.84 -0.03
CA THR A 19 6.68 -4.02 -0.51
C THR A 19 6.66 -3.78 -2.01
N PRO A 20 7.32 -2.71 -2.51
CA PRO A 20 7.33 -2.42 -3.94
C PRO A 20 7.95 -3.55 -4.75
N ALA A 21 7.39 -3.79 -5.94
CA ALA A 21 7.90 -4.84 -6.83
C ALA A 21 9.33 -4.58 -7.29
N ASN A 22 9.76 -3.33 -7.31
CA ASN A 22 11.11 -2.97 -7.71
C ASN A 22 12.15 -3.13 -6.60
N GLY A 23 11.76 -3.66 -5.45
CA GLY A 23 12.67 -3.87 -4.35
C GLY A 23 13.00 -2.64 -3.52
N GLY A 24 12.26 -1.56 -3.70
CA GLY A 24 12.46 -0.33 -2.93
C GLY A 24 11.97 -0.46 -1.49
N LYS A 25 12.02 0.65 -0.77
CA LYS A 25 11.57 0.70 0.61
C LYS A 25 10.07 0.47 0.71
N GLU A 26 9.65 -0.14 1.80
CA GLU A 26 8.23 -0.36 2.07
C GLU A 26 7.47 0.96 2.08
N VAL A 27 6.25 0.91 1.55
CA VAL A 27 5.38 2.09 1.43
C VAL A 27 4.22 1.91 2.40
N PHE A 28 3.97 2.95 3.19
CA PHE A 28 2.83 2.96 4.11
C PHE A 28 1.53 3.07 3.33
N VAL A 29 0.51 2.33 3.76
CA VAL A 29 -0.83 2.44 3.18
C VAL A 29 -1.85 2.59 4.29
N HIS A 30 -2.76 3.55 4.13
CA HIS A 30 -3.84 3.78 5.07
C HIS A 30 -5.16 3.30 4.44
N VAL A 31 -6.09 2.84 5.28
CA VAL A 31 -7.36 2.33 4.79
C VAL A 31 -8.10 3.32 3.90
N THR A 32 -7.96 4.62 4.16
CA THR A 32 -8.59 5.66 3.35
C THR A 32 -7.99 5.79 1.95
N GLY A 33 -6.80 5.22 1.73
CA GLY A 33 -6.15 5.22 0.43
C GLY A 33 -6.49 4.01 -0.42
N LEU A 34 -7.34 3.12 0.05
CA LEU A 34 -7.70 1.91 -0.67
C LEU A 34 -8.90 2.14 -1.59
N ILE A 35 -8.78 1.65 -2.82
CA ILE A 35 -9.92 1.55 -3.73
C ILE A 35 -10.58 0.19 -3.52
N ASP A 36 -9.74 -0.85 -3.45
CA ASP A 36 -10.18 -2.21 -3.20
C ASP A 36 -9.73 -2.68 -1.82
N LYS A 37 -10.45 -3.61 -1.26
CA LYS A 37 -10.06 -4.25 -0.02
C LYS A 37 -8.86 -5.16 -0.28
N ILE A 38 -7.81 -4.99 0.48
CA ILE A 38 -6.57 -5.75 0.29
C ILE A 38 -6.25 -6.58 1.53
N ARG A 39 -5.41 -7.58 1.34
CA ARG A 39 -4.96 -8.48 2.41
C ARG A 39 -3.47 -8.72 2.27
N GLU A 40 -2.90 -9.32 3.31
CA GLU A 40 -1.50 -9.74 3.29
C GLU A 40 -1.23 -10.62 2.07
N SER A 41 -0.11 -10.37 1.43
CA SER A 41 0.37 -11.09 0.24
C SER A 41 -0.38 -10.79 -1.07
N ASP A 42 -1.35 -9.91 -1.06
CA ASP A 42 -2.02 -9.51 -2.30
C ASP A 42 -1.11 -8.66 -3.16
N GLU A 43 -1.16 -8.88 -4.46
CA GLU A 43 -0.50 -7.98 -5.40
C GLU A 43 -1.42 -6.81 -5.70
N VAL A 44 -0.86 -5.61 -5.60
CA VAL A 44 -1.65 -4.39 -5.74
C VAL A 44 -0.95 -3.41 -6.66
N SER A 45 -1.73 -2.53 -7.27
CA SER A 45 -1.21 -1.36 -7.94
C SER A 45 -1.63 -0.13 -7.14
N TYR A 46 -0.78 0.88 -7.14
CA TYR A 46 -1.00 2.06 -6.30
C TYR A 46 -0.22 3.24 -6.83
N GLU A 47 -0.55 4.42 -6.31
CA GLU A 47 0.22 5.62 -6.55
C GLU A 47 0.92 6.00 -5.27
N VAL A 48 2.09 6.63 -5.38
CA VAL A 48 2.85 7.08 -4.23
C VAL A 48 2.63 8.57 -4.06
N GLU A 49 2.24 8.96 -2.85
CA GLU A 49 2.07 10.35 -2.50
C GLU A 49 2.95 10.64 -1.29
N GLU A 50 3.73 11.71 -1.37
CA GLU A 50 4.57 12.10 -0.27
C GLU A 50 3.76 12.87 0.78
N GLY A 51 3.77 12.35 1.98
CA GLY A 51 3.12 12.98 3.12
C GLY A 51 4.13 13.39 4.17
N LYS A 52 3.63 13.88 5.29
CA LYS A 52 4.49 14.32 6.40
C LYS A 52 5.33 13.20 6.99
N LYS A 53 4.88 11.97 6.85
CA LYS A 53 5.57 10.79 7.39
C LYS A 53 6.38 10.04 6.34
N GLY A 54 6.53 10.60 5.14
CA GLY A 54 7.22 9.96 4.05
C GLY A 54 6.25 9.46 2.98
N PRO A 55 6.70 8.61 2.06
CA PRO A 55 5.85 8.12 0.98
C PRO A 55 4.73 7.24 1.51
N SER A 56 3.53 7.43 0.97
CA SER A 56 2.40 6.58 1.28
C SER A 56 1.67 6.19 0.00
N ALA A 57 1.06 5.01 0.02
CA ALA A 57 0.32 4.51 -1.12
C ALA A 57 -1.11 5.04 -1.09
N VAL A 58 -1.58 5.50 -2.25
CA VAL A 58 -2.95 5.96 -2.41
C VAL A 58 -3.53 5.32 -3.65
N ASN A 59 -4.85 5.32 -3.75
CA ASN A 59 -5.55 4.68 -4.87
C ASN A 59 -5.12 3.22 -5.05
N VAL A 60 -4.98 2.51 -3.94
CA VAL A 60 -4.51 1.13 -3.93
C VAL A 60 -5.63 0.21 -4.38
N LYS A 61 -5.33 -0.64 -5.35
CA LYS A 61 -6.30 -1.60 -5.86
C LYS A 61 -5.59 -2.91 -6.19
N ILE A 62 -6.36 -3.98 -6.26
CA ILE A 62 -5.84 -5.29 -6.65
C ILE A 62 -5.31 -5.20 -8.08
N ALA A 63 -4.09 -5.68 -8.26
CA ALA A 63 -3.44 -5.63 -9.56
C ALA A 63 -4.01 -6.68 -10.51
#